data_53ab0454dcd26740c719ec0f2862c928
#
_entry.id   53ab0454dcd26740c719ec0f2862c928
#
_cell.length_a   1.000
_cell.length_b   1.000
_cell.length_c   1.000
_cell.angle_alpha   90.00
_cell.angle_beta   90.00
_cell.angle_gamma   90.00
#
_symmetry.space_group_name_H-M   'P 1'
#
loop_
_entity.id
_entity.type
_entity.pdbx_description
1 polymer ?
#
loop_
_entity_poly.entity_id
_entity_poly.type
_entity_poly.pdbx_seq_one_letter_code
_entity_poly.pdbx_strand_id
1 'polypeptide(L)'
;MNRFNLSLLITSLLLQFLGYSVNGQEYPCEKTMVESLQHTAWVLNKPESKALWNVSLNAPIIIIDHFNNKMFFTSIEDGRVQAIKEEPWDNKVPLANSFFDYEGKRYVTIIHAALMNSPCQQRINLLSHEIFHTYQKSLGIENQYSVNYYMDEVQGRALLQIELKALQAALSGDSMRLHDALYIRTYRQSLYPNNNEDLYELNEGLAEYTGVKLSTENMQEYVKNRLNYDISRGYTNAFGYFTGSAYATILDQIYAEWRYDKDLAKGLIYLIKKAEPQYAVTINKSTLDKLLIKYDYAQIVANEKEELKSFGDIEKFKDLLKPETSKLCIANQKINFTYNPNDRVISLGDAVLLRNMSIMGEWGQIKAKNGIVRMNNWSAFYLLPPTNITNNAIQGDSYEIQINQGWKVVEEHGIYSIVKE
;
A
#
# COMPACT_ATOMS: atom_id res chain seq x y z
N MET A 1 30.91 -0.74 5.32
CA MET A 1 29.66 -0.21 5.88
C MET A 1 28.77 0.15 4.69
N ASN A 2 28.06 -0.83 4.17
CA ASN A 2 27.12 -0.62 3.07
C ASN A 2 25.78 -0.23 3.67
N ARG A 3 25.39 1.03 3.49
CA ARG A 3 24.03 1.49 3.76
C ARG A 3 23.14 0.85 2.67
N PHE A 4 22.49 -0.25 3.00
CA PHE A 4 21.39 -0.76 2.20
C PHE A 4 20.27 0.30 2.26
N ASN A 5 19.97 0.90 1.11
CA ASN A 5 18.82 1.75 0.94
C ASN A 5 17.56 0.90 1.12
N LEU A 6 16.93 1.02 2.28
CA LEU A 6 15.67 0.35 2.69
C LEU A 6 14.44 0.96 1.98
N SER A 7 14.64 1.78 0.93
CA SER A 7 13.56 2.51 0.26
C SER A 7 12.81 1.73 -0.82
N LEU A 8 12.98 0.39 -0.88
CA LEU A 8 12.53 -0.40 -2.04
C LEU A 8 11.45 -1.44 -1.71
N LEU A 9 10.61 -1.18 -0.71
CA LEU A 9 9.44 -2.01 -0.47
C LEU A 9 8.17 -1.15 -0.50
N ILE A 10 8.01 -0.42 -1.60
CA ILE A 10 6.72 0.18 -1.92
C ILE A 10 5.89 -0.92 -2.57
N THR A 11 5.05 -1.45 -1.77
CA THR A 11 3.96 -2.34 -1.99
C THR A 11 3.23 -2.06 -3.30
N SER A 12 3.39 -2.95 -4.27
CA SER A 12 2.44 -3.02 -5.38
C SER A 12 1.08 -3.39 -4.80
N LEU A 13 0.24 -2.39 -4.54
CA LEU A 13 -1.17 -2.60 -4.34
C LEU A 13 -1.72 -3.17 -5.65
N LEU A 14 -1.80 -4.50 -5.76
CA LEU A 14 -2.72 -5.15 -6.69
C LEU A 14 -4.12 -4.78 -6.17
N LEU A 15 -4.59 -3.60 -6.56
CA LEU A 15 -5.95 -3.17 -6.35
C LEU A 15 -6.82 -4.16 -7.13
N GLN A 16 -7.27 -5.23 -6.48
CA GLN A 16 -8.42 -5.98 -6.97
C GLN A 16 -9.63 -5.06 -6.85
N PHE A 17 -9.88 -4.36 -7.93
CA PHE A 17 -11.06 -3.53 -8.08
C PHE A 17 -12.27 -4.44 -8.23
N LEU A 18 -13.13 -4.45 -7.24
CA LEU A 18 -14.52 -4.83 -7.45
C LEU A 18 -15.10 -3.85 -8.47
N GLY A 19 -15.54 -4.37 -9.62
CA GLY A 19 -16.12 -3.58 -10.68
C GLY A 19 -17.40 -2.91 -10.19
N TYR A 20 -17.32 -1.62 -9.90
CA TYR A 20 -18.48 -0.76 -9.82
C TYR A 20 -18.69 -0.11 -11.18
N SER A 21 -19.71 -0.54 -11.88
CA SER A 21 -20.28 0.12 -13.05
C SER A 21 -20.92 1.44 -12.57
N VAL A 22 -20.23 2.54 -12.77
CA VAL A 22 -20.84 3.87 -12.70
C VAL A 22 -21.34 4.21 -14.09
N ASN A 23 -22.62 4.56 -14.19
CA ASN A 23 -23.39 4.79 -15.39
C ASN A 23 -22.64 5.39 -16.58
N GLY A 24 -22.46 4.59 -17.65
CA GLY A 24 -22.94 4.94 -18.96
C GLY A 24 -22.11 5.85 -19.84
N GLN A 25 -20.83 5.63 -20.05
CA GLN A 25 -20.22 5.63 -21.38
C GLN A 25 -19.01 4.69 -21.32
N GLU A 26 -19.17 3.47 -21.81
CA GLU A 26 -18.05 2.59 -22.09
C GLU A 26 -17.26 3.23 -23.24
N TYR A 27 -16.17 3.94 -22.90
CA TYR A 27 -15.11 4.14 -23.88
C TYR A 27 -14.60 2.74 -24.24
N PRO A 28 -14.40 2.41 -25.52
CA PRO A 28 -13.85 1.13 -25.90
C PRO A 28 -12.49 0.97 -25.18
N CYS A 29 -12.41 -0.05 -24.33
CA CYS A 29 -11.22 -0.30 -23.54
C CYS A 29 -10.06 -0.61 -24.47
N GLU A 30 -8.92 0.01 -24.22
CA GLU A 30 -7.69 -0.27 -24.93
C GLU A 30 -7.38 -1.77 -24.85
N LYS A 31 -7.09 -2.37 -25.99
CA LYS A 31 -6.83 -3.81 -26.08
C LYS A 31 -5.38 -4.15 -25.78
N THR A 32 -4.50 -3.16 -25.87
CA THR A 32 -3.06 -3.36 -25.76
C THR A 32 -2.42 -2.43 -24.73
N MET A 33 -1.27 -2.84 -24.22
CA MET A 33 -0.39 -2.02 -23.40
C MET A 33 -0.03 -0.69 -24.07
N VAL A 34 0.26 -0.73 -25.37
CA VAL A 34 0.66 0.46 -26.14
C VAL A 34 -0.47 1.47 -26.20
N GLU A 35 -1.70 1.03 -26.49
CA GLU A 35 -2.88 1.91 -26.52
C GLU A 35 -3.14 2.52 -25.14
N SER A 36 -2.98 1.74 -24.05
CA SER A 36 -3.12 2.25 -22.67
C SER A 36 -2.10 3.33 -22.36
N LEU A 37 -0.83 3.14 -22.77
CA LEU A 37 0.21 4.16 -22.62
C LEU A 37 -0.10 5.41 -23.46
N GLN A 38 -0.51 5.24 -24.71
CA GLN A 38 -0.85 6.37 -25.63
C GLN A 38 -2.03 7.18 -25.09
N HIS A 39 -3.07 6.52 -24.58
CA HIS A 39 -4.20 7.21 -23.95
C HIS A 39 -3.77 7.95 -22.70
N THR A 40 -2.98 7.34 -21.82
CA THR A 40 -2.43 8.04 -20.66
C THR A 40 -1.58 9.25 -21.07
N ALA A 41 -0.69 9.09 -22.02
CA ALA A 41 0.13 10.18 -22.54
C ALA A 41 -0.73 11.35 -23.08
N TRP A 42 -1.80 11.05 -23.80
CA TRP A 42 -2.75 12.05 -24.26
C TRP A 42 -3.45 12.77 -23.10
N VAL A 43 -3.91 12.03 -22.07
CA VAL A 43 -4.52 12.62 -20.87
C VAL A 43 -3.54 13.53 -20.16
N LEU A 44 -2.30 13.07 -19.91
CA LEU A 44 -1.27 13.85 -19.21
C LEU A 44 -0.87 15.13 -19.95
N ASN A 45 -1.05 15.18 -21.27
CA ASN A 45 -0.72 16.33 -22.08
C ASN A 45 -1.80 17.43 -22.14
N LYS A 46 -3.01 17.16 -21.64
CA LYS A 46 -4.08 18.16 -21.61
C LYS A 46 -3.70 19.38 -20.77
N PRO A 47 -4.15 20.60 -21.15
CA PRO A 47 -3.87 21.81 -20.38
C PRO A 47 -4.28 21.71 -18.91
N GLU A 48 -5.46 21.15 -18.64
CA GLU A 48 -5.98 20.93 -17.29
C GLU A 48 -5.13 19.95 -16.47
N SER A 49 -4.58 18.92 -17.10
CA SER A 49 -3.68 17.97 -16.44
C SER A 49 -2.36 18.60 -16.04
N LYS A 50 -1.80 19.42 -16.94
CA LYS A 50 -0.58 20.20 -16.64
C LYS A 50 -0.81 21.25 -15.58
N ALA A 51 -1.98 21.89 -15.57
CA ALA A 51 -2.37 22.88 -14.57
C ALA A 51 -2.57 22.27 -13.18
N LEU A 52 -2.84 20.96 -13.07
CA LEU A 52 -3.11 20.30 -11.78
C LEU A 52 -1.97 20.54 -10.78
N TRP A 53 -0.71 20.39 -11.21
CA TRP A 53 0.49 20.59 -10.40
C TRP A 53 1.45 21.60 -11.00
N ASN A 54 1.01 22.36 -12.00
CA ASN A 54 1.82 23.31 -12.77
C ASN A 54 3.09 22.67 -13.35
N VAL A 55 2.97 21.40 -13.79
CA VAL A 55 4.07 20.61 -14.34
C VAL A 55 3.58 19.60 -15.38
N SER A 56 4.43 19.25 -16.35
CA SER A 56 4.18 18.12 -17.24
C SER A 56 4.64 16.83 -16.58
N LEU A 57 3.70 15.89 -16.38
CA LEU A 57 3.98 14.57 -15.81
C LEU A 57 4.60 13.68 -16.90
N ASN A 58 5.92 13.68 -16.98
CA ASN A 58 6.71 12.88 -17.91
C ASN A 58 7.55 11.87 -17.13
N ALA A 59 7.69 10.64 -17.58
CA ALA A 59 8.53 9.66 -16.93
C ALA A 59 9.05 8.59 -17.88
N PRO A 60 10.27 8.07 -17.70
CA PRO A 60 10.71 6.80 -18.24
C PRO A 60 10.00 5.66 -17.49
N ILE A 61 9.61 4.63 -18.25
CA ILE A 61 8.76 3.54 -17.76
C ILE A 61 9.38 2.19 -18.14
N ILE A 62 9.37 1.24 -17.21
CA ILE A 62 9.61 -0.17 -17.45
C ILE A 62 8.31 -0.92 -17.17
N ILE A 63 7.78 -1.63 -18.17
CA ILE A 63 6.65 -2.55 -17.96
C ILE A 63 7.17 -3.97 -17.89
N ILE A 64 6.81 -4.71 -16.83
CA ILE A 64 7.34 -6.04 -16.52
C ILE A 64 6.26 -7.07 -16.81
N ASP A 65 6.48 -7.89 -17.83
CA ASP A 65 5.69 -9.08 -18.13
C ASP A 65 6.43 -10.33 -17.64
N HIS A 66 6.28 -10.61 -16.36
CA HIS A 66 6.98 -11.72 -15.71
C HIS A 66 6.49 -13.10 -16.21
N PHE A 67 5.26 -13.21 -16.73
CA PHE A 67 4.74 -14.46 -17.30
C PHE A 67 5.46 -14.84 -18.60
N ASN A 68 5.83 -13.84 -19.42
CA ASN A 68 6.54 -14.04 -20.67
C ASN A 68 8.04 -13.74 -20.57
N ASN A 69 8.57 -13.50 -19.36
CA ASN A 69 9.96 -13.15 -19.09
C ASN A 69 10.46 -11.95 -19.92
N LYS A 70 9.67 -10.86 -19.97
CA LYS A 70 9.93 -9.66 -20.77
C LYS A 70 9.87 -8.39 -19.94
N MET A 71 10.66 -7.41 -20.37
CA MET A 71 10.56 -6.01 -19.96
C MET A 71 10.41 -5.12 -21.18
N PHE A 72 9.59 -4.08 -21.04
CA PHE A 72 9.38 -3.09 -22.09
C PHE A 72 9.82 -1.72 -21.57
N PHE A 73 10.86 -1.17 -22.17
CA PHE A 73 11.37 0.16 -21.84
C PHE A 73 10.75 1.19 -22.77
N THR A 74 10.22 2.26 -22.20
CA THR A 74 9.68 3.40 -22.95
C THR A 74 9.72 4.67 -22.08
N SER A 75 9.16 5.76 -22.55
CA SER A 75 8.83 6.94 -21.74
C SER A 75 7.57 7.62 -22.26
N ILE A 76 6.93 8.39 -21.39
CA ILE A 76 5.93 9.37 -21.77
C ILE A 76 6.61 10.74 -21.71
N GLU A 77 6.65 11.45 -22.84
CA GLU A 77 7.24 12.77 -23.00
C GLU A 77 6.33 13.64 -23.85
N ASP A 78 5.94 14.79 -23.34
CA ASP A 78 5.10 15.79 -24.05
C ASP A 78 3.85 15.19 -24.72
N GLY A 79 3.18 14.26 -24.02
CA GLY A 79 1.96 13.64 -24.48
C GLY A 79 2.15 12.54 -25.53
N ARG A 80 3.36 12.02 -25.67
CA ARG A 80 3.70 10.95 -26.61
C ARG A 80 4.42 9.81 -25.90
N VAL A 81 4.12 8.61 -26.34
CA VAL A 81 4.88 7.41 -25.96
C VAL A 81 6.08 7.32 -26.90
N GLN A 82 7.26 7.22 -26.31
CA GLN A 82 8.51 7.05 -27.08
C GLN A 82 8.65 5.61 -27.56
N ALA A 83 9.67 5.34 -28.40
CA ALA A 83 9.92 3.99 -28.92
C ALA A 83 10.00 2.96 -27.79
N ILE A 84 9.33 1.84 -27.98
CA ILE A 84 9.30 0.73 -27.03
C ILE A 84 10.43 -0.24 -27.40
N LYS A 85 11.32 -0.50 -26.42
CA LYS A 85 12.38 -1.51 -26.55
C LYS A 85 12.01 -2.70 -25.66
N GLU A 86 11.96 -3.89 -26.26
CA GLU A 86 11.74 -5.16 -25.53
C GLU A 86 13.09 -5.80 -25.16
N GLU A 87 13.20 -6.28 -23.92
CA GLU A 87 14.33 -7.04 -23.40
C GLU A 87 13.85 -8.21 -22.52
N PRO A 88 14.68 -9.24 -22.29
CA PRO A 88 14.40 -10.23 -21.26
C PRO A 88 14.30 -9.58 -19.86
N TRP A 89 13.41 -10.08 -19.01
CA TRP A 89 13.29 -9.55 -17.65
C TRP A 89 14.57 -9.82 -16.85
N ASP A 90 15.23 -8.75 -16.42
CA ASP A 90 16.28 -8.79 -15.41
C ASP A 90 15.64 -8.82 -14.02
N ASN A 91 15.88 -9.88 -13.26
CA ASN A 91 15.35 -10.05 -11.90
C ASN A 91 15.88 -9.02 -10.87
N LYS A 92 16.85 -8.17 -11.25
CA LYS A 92 17.25 -6.99 -10.46
C LYS A 92 16.16 -5.93 -10.46
N VAL A 93 15.31 -5.88 -11.50
CA VAL A 93 14.14 -5.00 -11.54
C VAL A 93 13.02 -5.65 -10.74
N PRO A 94 12.56 -5.03 -9.63
CA PRO A 94 11.56 -5.61 -8.76
C PRO A 94 10.21 -5.76 -9.48
N LEU A 95 9.52 -6.87 -9.24
CA LEU A 95 8.16 -7.08 -9.72
C LEU A 95 7.17 -6.27 -8.87
N ALA A 96 7.08 -4.98 -9.14
CA ALA A 96 6.24 -4.04 -8.40
C ALA A 96 5.79 -2.88 -9.30
N ASN A 97 4.62 -2.30 -8.99
CA ASN A 97 4.27 -0.96 -9.44
C ASN A 97 4.96 0.00 -8.48
N SER A 98 5.90 0.79 -8.96
CA SER A 98 6.72 1.67 -8.13
C SER A 98 7.67 2.50 -9.01
N PHE A 99 8.72 3.04 -8.42
CA PHE A 99 9.86 3.57 -9.16
C PHE A 99 11.14 2.84 -8.74
N PHE A 100 12.08 2.71 -9.67
CA PHE A 100 13.32 1.97 -9.47
C PHE A 100 14.48 2.58 -10.25
N ASP A 101 15.67 2.61 -9.63
CA ASP A 101 16.88 3.08 -10.29
C ASP A 101 17.55 1.88 -10.99
N TYR A 102 17.51 1.86 -12.32
CA TYR A 102 18.09 0.82 -13.17
C TYR A 102 19.10 1.43 -14.12
N GLU A 103 20.33 0.90 -14.15
CA GLU A 103 21.43 1.39 -14.98
C GLU A 103 21.67 2.90 -14.90
N GLY A 104 21.54 3.46 -13.68
CA GLY A 104 21.80 4.89 -13.42
C GLY A 104 20.66 5.83 -13.81
N LYS A 105 19.52 5.31 -14.27
CA LYS A 105 18.33 6.10 -14.60
C LYS A 105 17.14 5.64 -13.74
N ARG A 106 16.32 6.59 -13.27
CA ARG A 106 15.10 6.31 -12.53
C ARG A 106 13.96 6.02 -13.47
N TYR A 107 13.29 4.89 -13.27
CA TYR A 107 12.12 4.46 -14.03
C TYR A 107 10.92 4.29 -13.13
N VAL A 108 9.75 4.56 -13.65
CA VAL A 108 8.49 4.02 -13.13
C VAL A 108 8.41 2.56 -13.56
N THR A 109 8.15 1.64 -12.64
CA THR A 109 7.94 0.21 -12.94
C THR A 109 6.46 -0.13 -12.84
N ILE A 110 5.95 -0.85 -13.84
CA ILE A 110 4.55 -1.27 -13.92
C ILE A 110 4.50 -2.78 -14.22
N ILE A 111 3.71 -3.50 -13.46
CA ILE A 111 3.43 -4.91 -13.74
C ILE A 111 2.43 -4.98 -14.89
N HIS A 112 2.82 -5.62 -16.02
CA HIS A 112 1.98 -5.76 -17.21
C HIS A 112 0.60 -6.34 -16.89
N ALA A 113 0.54 -7.42 -16.09
CA ALA A 113 -0.71 -8.03 -15.68
C ALA A 113 -1.59 -7.09 -14.83
N ALA A 114 -1.00 -6.27 -13.96
CA ALA A 114 -1.74 -5.28 -13.18
C ALA A 114 -2.36 -4.21 -14.10
N LEU A 115 -1.59 -3.74 -15.08
CA LEU A 115 -2.08 -2.78 -16.06
C LEU A 115 -3.20 -3.38 -16.92
N MET A 116 -2.98 -4.54 -17.53
CA MET A 116 -3.90 -5.09 -18.53
C MET A 116 -5.17 -5.71 -17.93
N ASN A 117 -5.12 -6.21 -16.70
CA ASN A 117 -6.30 -6.73 -16.01
C ASN A 117 -7.16 -5.63 -15.36
N SER A 118 -6.68 -4.39 -15.32
CA SER A 118 -7.44 -3.26 -14.80
C SER A 118 -8.43 -2.71 -15.83
N PRO A 119 -9.62 -2.23 -15.42
CA PRO A 119 -10.50 -1.43 -16.26
C PRO A 119 -9.80 -0.18 -16.83
N CYS A 120 -10.23 0.32 -17.97
CA CYS A 120 -9.55 1.39 -18.71
C CYS A 120 -9.23 2.64 -17.89
N GLN A 121 -10.21 3.18 -17.17
CA GLN A 121 -9.99 4.34 -16.30
C GLN A 121 -8.93 4.07 -15.24
N GLN A 122 -8.91 2.84 -14.72
CA GLN A 122 -7.94 2.44 -13.71
C GLN A 122 -6.52 2.28 -14.25
N ARG A 123 -6.35 2.03 -15.56
CA ARG A 123 -5.03 2.03 -16.20
C ARG A 123 -4.43 3.43 -16.24
N ILE A 124 -5.26 4.44 -16.55
CA ILE A 124 -4.84 5.85 -16.49
C ILE A 124 -4.53 6.24 -15.04
N ASN A 125 -5.39 5.85 -14.09
CA ASN A 125 -5.12 6.07 -12.67
C ASN A 125 -3.78 5.46 -12.26
N LEU A 126 -3.56 4.17 -12.51
CA LEU A 126 -2.32 3.46 -12.15
C LEU A 126 -1.08 4.13 -12.73
N LEU A 127 -1.07 4.39 -14.03
CA LEU A 127 0.08 5.03 -14.69
C LEU A 127 0.32 6.44 -14.17
N SER A 128 -0.72 7.26 -14.01
CA SER A 128 -0.60 8.62 -13.51
C SER A 128 -0.18 8.66 -12.04
N HIS A 129 -0.65 7.74 -11.22
CA HIS A 129 -0.26 7.55 -9.82
C HIS A 129 1.26 7.28 -9.73
N GLU A 130 1.75 6.27 -10.41
CA GLU A 130 3.17 5.89 -10.35
C GLU A 130 4.08 6.97 -10.96
N ILE A 131 3.62 7.64 -12.04
CA ILE A 131 4.37 8.77 -12.62
C ILE A 131 4.43 9.93 -11.62
N PHE A 132 3.35 10.21 -10.88
CA PHE A 132 3.31 11.30 -9.90
C PHE A 132 4.34 11.12 -8.79
N HIS A 133 4.63 9.90 -8.35
CA HIS A 133 5.69 9.63 -7.36
C HIS A 133 7.06 10.19 -7.77
N THR A 134 7.35 10.31 -9.06
CA THR A 134 8.61 10.91 -9.53
C THR A 134 8.69 12.41 -9.29
N TYR A 135 7.54 13.09 -9.09
CA TYR A 135 7.43 14.53 -8.86
C TYR A 135 7.34 14.94 -7.39
N GLN A 136 6.93 14.04 -6.51
CA GLN A 136 6.67 14.35 -5.10
C GLN A 136 7.84 15.02 -4.41
N LYS A 137 9.07 14.61 -4.73
CA LYS A 137 10.27 15.25 -4.19
C LYS A 137 10.37 16.75 -4.56
N SER A 138 9.92 17.14 -5.75
CA SER A 138 9.92 18.56 -6.17
C SER A 138 8.88 19.41 -5.42
N LEU A 139 7.88 18.74 -4.82
CA LEU A 139 6.88 19.36 -3.95
C LEU A 139 7.32 19.39 -2.48
N GLY A 140 8.57 18.99 -2.18
CA GLY A 140 9.08 18.90 -0.82
C GLY A 140 8.58 17.70 -0.03
N ILE A 141 7.95 16.71 -0.69
CA ILE A 141 7.44 15.51 -0.07
C ILE A 141 8.55 14.45 -0.07
N GLU A 142 8.94 14.00 1.12
CA GLU A 142 9.94 12.95 1.28
C GLU A 142 9.30 11.56 1.14
N ASN A 143 10.00 10.65 0.43
CA ASN A 143 9.57 9.26 0.26
C ASN A 143 10.05 8.34 1.40
N GLN A 144 10.23 8.88 2.61
CA GLN A 144 10.63 8.13 3.78
C GLN A 144 9.51 8.13 4.80
N TYR A 145 8.85 7.02 4.98
CA TYR A 145 7.85 6.85 6.02
C TYR A 145 8.03 5.51 6.75
N SER A 146 7.74 5.51 8.02
CA SER A 146 7.61 4.29 8.79
C SER A 146 6.20 3.73 8.62
N VAL A 147 6.09 2.41 8.74
CA VAL A 147 4.81 1.73 8.57
C VAL A 147 3.95 1.91 9.82
N ASN A 148 2.70 2.28 9.63
CA ASN A 148 1.72 2.49 10.72
C ASN A 148 1.01 1.17 11.09
N TYR A 149 1.73 0.19 11.67
CA TYR A 149 1.18 -1.15 11.98
C TYR A 149 -0.05 -1.12 12.88
N TYR A 150 -0.19 -0.11 13.73
CA TYR A 150 -1.36 0.06 14.59
C TYR A 150 -2.67 0.26 13.78
N MET A 151 -2.58 0.63 12.51
CA MET A 151 -3.75 0.68 11.61
C MET A 151 -4.39 -0.69 11.40
N ASP A 152 -3.70 -1.77 11.70
CA ASP A 152 -4.23 -3.13 11.66
C ASP A 152 -4.51 -3.73 13.06
N GLU A 153 -4.26 -2.98 14.13
CA GLU A 153 -4.71 -3.32 15.47
C GLU A 153 -6.20 -3.00 15.67
N VAL A 154 -6.88 -3.73 16.54
CA VAL A 154 -8.33 -3.59 16.76
C VAL A 154 -8.75 -2.13 17.00
N GLN A 155 -8.02 -1.40 17.87
CA GLN A 155 -8.35 -0.01 18.21
C GLN A 155 -8.06 0.95 17.04
N GLY A 156 -6.90 0.82 16.39
CA GLY A 156 -6.52 1.65 15.25
C GLY A 156 -7.51 1.48 14.09
N ARG A 157 -7.86 0.23 13.75
CA ARG A 157 -8.86 -0.11 12.74
C ARG A 157 -10.23 0.47 13.06
N ALA A 158 -10.69 0.29 14.30
CA ALA A 158 -12.02 0.77 14.69
C ALA A 158 -12.13 2.30 14.61
N LEU A 159 -11.10 3.04 15.03
CA LEU A 159 -11.07 4.49 14.91
C LEU A 159 -10.97 4.94 13.45
N LEU A 160 -10.18 4.23 12.62
CA LEU A 160 -10.10 4.53 11.18
C LEU A 160 -11.46 4.31 10.50
N GLN A 161 -12.20 3.24 10.81
CA GLN A 161 -13.53 3.01 10.24
C GLN A 161 -14.51 4.13 10.57
N ILE A 162 -14.43 4.71 11.79
CA ILE A 162 -15.24 5.89 12.12
C ILE A 162 -14.84 7.08 11.25
N GLU A 163 -13.53 7.33 11.09
CA GLU A 163 -13.03 8.41 10.23
C GLU A 163 -13.52 8.23 8.78
N LEU A 164 -13.42 7.01 8.22
CA LEU A 164 -13.89 6.72 6.86
C LEU A 164 -15.40 6.98 6.70
N LYS A 165 -16.24 6.55 7.65
CA LYS A 165 -17.69 6.84 7.65
C LYS A 165 -17.97 8.35 7.72
N ALA A 166 -17.22 9.08 8.56
CA ALA A 166 -17.38 10.52 8.69
C ALA A 166 -16.93 11.25 7.42
N LEU A 167 -15.81 10.86 6.79
CA LEU A 167 -15.36 11.41 5.51
C LEU A 167 -16.35 11.14 4.38
N GLN A 168 -16.93 9.94 4.31
CA GLN A 168 -17.94 9.60 3.32
C GLN A 168 -19.16 10.51 3.42
N ALA A 169 -19.61 10.80 4.63
CA ALA A 169 -20.72 11.72 4.87
C ALA A 169 -20.33 13.17 4.56
N ALA A 170 -19.10 13.59 4.88
CA ALA A 170 -18.59 14.92 4.53
C ALA A 170 -18.54 15.12 3.00
N LEU A 171 -18.04 14.15 2.25
CA LEU A 171 -18.06 14.16 0.79
C LEU A 171 -19.48 14.10 0.20
N SER A 172 -20.47 13.66 0.95
CA SER A 172 -21.88 13.69 0.55
C SER A 172 -22.59 15.01 0.87
N GLY A 173 -21.87 16.04 1.35
CA GLY A 173 -22.38 17.39 1.61
C GLY A 173 -22.65 17.72 3.08
N ASP A 174 -22.43 16.79 4.01
CA ASP A 174 -22.55 17.08 5.46
C ASP A 174 -21.20 17.57 6.02
N SER A 175 -20.96 18.88 5.89
CA SER A 175 -19.69 19.51 6.34
C SER A 175 -19.40 19.33 7.84
N MET A 176 -20.42 19.11 8.67
CA MET A 176 -20.24 18.83 10.10
C MET A 176 -19.49 17.51 10.34
N ARG A 177 -19.56 16.57 9.37
CA ARG A 177 -18.85 15.28 9.48
C ARG A 177 -17.37 15.40 9.26
N LEU A 178 -16.90 16.42 8.55
CA LEU A 178 -15.46 16.69 8.47
C LEU A 178 -14.87 16.96 9.87
N HIS A 179 -15.58 17.71 10.71
CA HIS A 179 -15.16 17.91 12.10
C HIS A 179 -15.09 16.59 12.88
N ASP A 180 -16.07 15.69 12.71
CA ASP A 180 -16.07 14.37 13.34
C ASP A 180 -14.84 13.54 12.88
N ALA A 181 -14.56 13.52 11.57
CA ALA A 181 -13.41 12.81 11.00
C ALA A 181 -12.09 13.31 11.60
N LEU A 182 -11.90 14.63 11.60
CA LEU A 182 -10.69 15.26 12.13
C LEU A 182 -10.54 15.07 13.66
N TYR A 183 -11.66 15.01 14.38
CA TYR A 183 -11.66 14.73 15.81
C TYR A 183 -11.16 13.31 16.11
N ILE A 184 -11.74 12.31 15.44
CA ILE A 184 -11.37 10.90 15.62
C ILE A 184 -9.93 10.68 15.17
N ARG A 185 -9.49 11.27 14.05
CA ARG A 185 -8.10 11.23 13.61
C ARG A 185 -7.16 11.83 14.66
N THR A 186 -7.43 13.03 15.16
CA THR A 186 -6.60 13.67 16.18
C THR A 186 -6.52 12.81 17.45
N TYR A 187 -7.63 12.19 17.84
CA TYR A 187 -7.65 11.25 18.96
C TYR A 187 -6.79 10.02 18.68
N ARG A 188 -6.93 9.37 17.51
CA ARG A 188 -6.10 8.22 17.11
C ARG A 188 -4.61 8.59 17.13
N GLN A 189 -4.22 9.70 16.52
CA GLN A 189 -2.82 10.15 16.52
C GLN A 189 -2.28 10.40 17.94
N SER A 190 -3.11 10.84 18.88
CA SER A 190 -2.71 11.01 20.28
C SER A 190 -2.41 9.69 21.00
N LEU A 191 -3.02 8.59 20.57
CA LEU A 191 -2.77 7.25 21.09
C LEU A 191 -1.46 6.64 20.52
N TYR A 192 -1.05 7.09 19.35
CA TYR A 192 0.10 6.56 18.61
C TYR A 192 1.06 7.71 18.21
N PRO A 193 1.85 8.24 19.19
CA PRO A 193 2.63 9.49 19.00
C PRO A 193 3.72 9.39 17.94
N ASN A 194 4.15 8.18 17.58
CA ASN A 194 5.15 7.94 16.52
C ASN A 194 4.51 7.61 15.16
N ASN A 195 3.26 8.03 14.95
CA ASN A 195 2.56 7.81 13.69
C ASN A 195 3.17 8.65 12.55
N ASN A 196 2.97 8.17 11.32
CA ASN A 196 3.35 8.85 10.08
C ASN A 196 2.16 8.94 9.11
N GLU A 197 0.95 9.09 9.64
CA GLU A 197 -0.27 9.13 8.83
C GLU A 197 -0.20 10.23 7.78
N ASP A 198 0.14 11.47 8.21
CA ASP A 198 0.17 12.63 7.32
C ASP A 198 1.20 12.47 6.18
N LEU A 199 2.37 11.91 6.48
CA LEU A 199 3.39 11.67 5.47
C LEU A 199 2.98 10.55 4.49
N TYR A 200 2.33 9.49 4.99
CA TYR A 200 1.84 8.41 4.13
C TYR A 200 0.73 8.90 3.19
N GLU A 201 -0.15 9.78 3.66
CA GLU A 201 -1.18 10.41 2.83
C GLU A 201 -0.59 11.38 1.80
N LEU A 202 0.46 12.13 2.15
CA LEU A 202 1.18 12.95 1.17
C LEU A 202 1.83 12.10 0.08
N ASN A 203 2.36 10.91 0.43
CA ASN A 203 2.95 10.01 -0.55
C ASN A 203 1.87 9.32 -1.39
N GLU A 204 1.11 8.42 -0.78
CA GLU A 204 0.19 7.55 -1.51
C GLU A 204 -1.14 8.25 -1.83
N GLY A 205 -1.62 9.07 -0.89
CA GLY A 205 -2.89 9.76 -1.04
C GLY A 205 -2.89 10.82 -2.13
N LEU A 206 -1.80 11.58 -2.28
CA LEU A 206 -1.69 12.56 -3.38
C LEU A 206 -1.45 11.89 -4.73
N ALA A 207 -0.76 10.75 -4.76
CA ALA A 207 -0.59 9.97 -5.98
C ALA A 207 -1.96 9.39 -6.42
N GLU A 208 -2.73 8.83 -5.49
CA GLU A 208 -4.09 8.36 -5.76
C GLU A 208 -5.02 9.52 -6.17
N TYR A 209 -4.99 10.66 -5.45
CA TYR A 209 -5.72 11.85 -5.84
C TYR A 209 -5.42 12.26 -7.28
N THR A 210 -4.13 12.31 -7.65
CA THR A 210 -3.67 12.70 -9.00
C THR A 210 -4.18 11.71 -10.04
N GLY A 211 -4.00 10.42 -9.81
CA GLY A 211 -4.44 9.38 -10.72
C GLY A 211 -5.95 9.40 -10.94
N VAL A 212 -6.73 9.52 -9.87
CA VAL A 212 -8.20 9.61 -9.93
C VAL A 212 -8.64 10.88 -10.65
N LYS A 213 -8.06 12.04 -10.31
CA LYS A 213 -8.39 13.35 -10.93
C LYS A 213 -8.19 13.35 -12.44
N LEU A 214 -7.18 12.61 -12.91
CA LEU A 214 -6.85 12.49 -14.33
C LEU A 214 -7.64 11.39 -15.07
N SER A 215 -8.24 10.44 -14.33
CA SER A 215 -8.89 9.27 -14.93
C SER A 215 -10.41 9.27 -14.85
N THR A 216 -11.05 10.13 -14.04
CA THR A 216 -12.51 10.16 -13.90
C THR A 216 -13.06 11.59 -13.85
N GLU A 217 -14.25 11.77 -14.41
CA GLU A 217 -14.98 13.05 -14.35
C GLU A 217 -15.68 13.24 -13.00
N ASN A 218 -16.05 12.14 -12.30
CA ASN A 218 -16.73 12.18 -11.00
C ASN A 218 -15.82 11.71 -9.86
N MET A 219 -14.79 12.50 -9.59
CA MET A 219 -13.82 12.21 -8.54
C MET A 219 -14.47 12.05 -7.16
N GLN A 220 -15.40 12.94 -6.80
CA GLN A 220 -16.06 12.92 -5.47
C GLN A 220 -16.78 11.58 -5.22
N GLU A 221 -17.54 11.10 -6.20
CA GLU A 221 -18.25 9.82 -6.11
C GLU A 221 -17.29 8.64 -6.09
N TYR A 222 -16.24 8.69 -6.91
CA TYR A 222 -15.20 7.65 -6.92
C TYR A 222 -14.54 7.54 -5.52
N VAL A 223 -14.05 8.66 -4.97
CA VAL A 223 -13.39 8.69 -3.67
C VAL A 223 -14.36 8.27 -2.55
N LYS A 224 -15.61 8.75 -2.57
CA LYS A 224 -16.63 8.35 -1.61
C LYS A 224 -16.86 6.84 -1.59
N ASN A 225 -16.92 6.21 -2.76
CA ASN A 225 -17.07 4.76 -2.87
C ASN A 225 -15.85 3.99 -2.36
N ARG A 226 -14.64 4.55 -2.53
CA ARG A 226 -13.40 3.96 -2.01
C ARG A 226 -13.34 3.93 -0.48
N LEU A 227 -14.05 4.83 0.20
CA LEU A 227 -14.13 4.85 1.67
C LEU A 227 -14.95 3.66 2.24
N ASN A 228 -15.70 2.92 1.40
CA ASN A 228 -16.32 1.64 1.76
C ASN A 228 -15.33 0.48 1.63
N TYR A 229 -14.20 0.59 2.31
CA TYR A 229 -13.16 -0.43 2.25
C TYR A 229 -13.56 -1.72 2.98
N ASP A 230 -13.22 -2.86 2.39
CA ASP A 230 -13.49 -4.18 2.95
C ASP A 230 -12.71 -4.40 4.26
N ILE A 231 -13.43 -4.59 5.35
CA ILE A 231 -12.85 -4.77 6.70
C ILE A 231 -12.04 -6.07 6.84
N SER A 232 -12.18 -7.05 5.94
CA SER A 232 -11.35 -8.26 5.93
C SER A 232 -9.92 -8.01 5.48
N ARG A 233 -9.65 -6.84 4.88
CA ARG A 233 -8.34 -6.43 4.37
C ARG A 233 -7.55 -5.63 5.40
N GLY A 234 -6.24 -5.49 5.14
CA GLY A 234 -5.34 -4.65 5.93
C GLY A 234 -5.53 -3.16 5.65
N TYR A 235 -5.40 -2.34 6.67
CA TYR A 235 -5.39 -0.89 6.54
C TYR A 235 -3.98 -0.30 6.51
N THR A 236 -3.01 -0.99 7.13
CA THR A 236 -1.63 -0.50 7.27
C THR A 236 -1.03 0.05 5.97
N ASN A 237 -1.23 -0.66 4.85
CA ASN A 237 -0.69 -0.27 3.54
C ASN A 237 -1.73 0.37 2.62
N ALA A 238 -2.94 0.61 3.10
CA ALA A 238 -4.04 1.06 2.22
C ALA A 238 -4.68 2.38 2.67
N PHE A 239 -4.63 2.71 3.97
CA PHE A 239 -5.42 3.84 4.50
C PHE A 239 -5.10 5.17 3.82
N GLY A 240 -3.82 5.47 3.53
CA GLY A 240 -3.40 6.74 2.93
C GLY A 240 -4.01 6.98 1.55
N TYR A 241 -4.24 5.92 0.76
CA TYR A 241 -4.92 6.01 -0.54
C TYR A 241 -6.35 6.54 -0.38
N PHE A 242 -7.06 6.11 0.67
CA PHE A 242 -8.45 6.49 0.91
C PHE A 242 -8.56 7.83 1.59
N THR A 243 -7.90 7.99 2.73
CA THR A 243 -7.98 9.20 3.55
C THR A 243 -7.30 10.37 2.86
N GLY A 244 -6.11 10.16 2.26
CA GLY A 244 -5.39 11.22 1.56
C GLY A 244 -6.15 11.74 0.34
N SER A 245 -6.66 10.84 -0.52
CA SER A 245 -7.49 11.27 -1.66
C SER A 245 -8.80 11.95 -1.22
N ALA A 246 -9.40 11.52 -0.10
CA ALA A 246 -10.60 12.14 0.44
C ALA A 246 -10.33 13.56 0.97
N TYR A 247 -9.28 13.73 1.76
CA TYR A 247 -8.89 15.05 2.26
C TYR A 247 -8.46 15.99 1.14
N ALA A 248 -7.75 15.51 0.13
CA ALA A 248 -7.39 16.30 -1.06
C ALA A 248 -8.64 16.73 -1.85
N THR A 249 -9.66 15.84 -1.98
CA THR A 249 -10.95 16.18 -2.61
C THR A 249 -11.71 17.23 -1.81
N ILE A 250 -11.67 17.18 -0.47
CA ILE A 250 -12.26 18.19 0.39
C ILE A 250 -11.51 19.52 0.25
N LEU A 251 -10.18 19.50 0.18
CA LEU A 251 -9.37 20.71 -0.06
C LEU A 251 -9.72 21.38 -1.38
N ASP A 252 -10.04 20.65 -2.45
CA ASP A 252 -10.53 21.20 -3.71
C ASP A 252 -11.79 22.08 -3.53
N GLN A 253 -12.59 21.79 -2.51
CA GLN A 253 -13.85 22.52 -2.24
C GLN A 253 -13.66 23.75 -1.35
N ILE A 254 -12.71 23.68 -0.39
CA ILE A 254 -12.56 24.71 0.65
C ILE A 254 -11.33 25.60 0.48
N TYR A 255 -10.37 25.19 -0.35
CA TYR A 255 -9.12 25.92 -0.56
C TYR A 255 -8.57 25.69 -1.98
N ALA A 256 -9.02 26.45 -2.96
CA ALA A 256 -8.70 26.24 -4.38
C ALA A 256 -7.19 26.14 -4.69
N GLU A 257 -6.35 26.93 -4.00
CA GLU A 257 -4.90 27.05 -4.25
C GLU A 257 -4.05 26.09 -3.39
N TRP A 258 -4.65 25.13 -2.68
CA TRP A 258 -3.96 24.27 -1.72
C TRP A 258 -2.77 23.51 -2.31
N ARG A 259 -2.83 23.12 -3.60
CA ARG A 259 -1.76 22.38 -4.28
C ARG A 259 -0.50 23.18 -4.46
N TYR A 260 -0.60 24.50 -4.47
CA TYR A 260 0.51 25.45 -4.62
C TYR A 260 0.93 26.10 -3.30
N ASP A 261 0.31 25.70 -2.19
CA ASP A 261 0.66 26.23 -0.88
C ASP A 261 2.07 25.76 -0.48
N LYS A 262 2.91 26.71 -0.08
CA LYS A 262 4.28 26.44 0.40
C LYS A 262 4.35 25.49 1.60
N ASP A 263 3.24 25.32 2.32
CA ASP A 263 3.11 24.48 3.49
C ASP A 263 2.54 23.08 3.13
N LEU A 264 2.40 22.73 1.85
CA LEU A 264 1.86 21.43 1.41
C LEU A 264 2.55 20.25 2.10
N ALA A 265 3.86 20.28 2.22
CA ALA A 265 4.66 19.23 2.87
C ALA A 265 4.37 19.07 4.39
N LYS A 266 3.58 19.97 5.01
CA LYS A 266 3.15 19.84 6.41
C LYS A 266 1.94 18.90 6.58
N GLY A 267 1.30 18.48 5.49
CA GLY A 267 0.18 17.55 5.49
C GLY A 267 -1.16 18.17 5.08
N LEU A 268 -2.05 17.32 4.59
CA LEU A 268 -3.38 17.73 4.12
C LEU A 268 -4.26 18.28 5.26
N ILE A 269 -4.17 17.65 6.43
CA ILE A 269 -4.90 18.09 7.63
C ILE A 269 -4.42 19.47 8.09
N TYR A 270 -3.12 19.73 8.00
CA TYR A 270 -2.58 21.05 8.28
C TYR A 270 -3.20 22.12 7.36
N LEU A 271 -3.30 21.82 6.05
CA LEU A 271 -3.89 22.75 5.09
C LEU A 271 -5.40 22.97 5.32
N ILE A 272 -6.15 21.93 5.68
CA ILE A 272 -7.57 22.06 6.05
C ILE A 272 -7.73 23.00 7.24
N LYS A 273 -6.95 22.82 8.31
CA LYS A 273 -6.99 23.69 9.50
C LYS A 273 -6.50 25.12 9.22
N LYS A 274 -5.60 25.30 8.26
CA LYS A 274 -5.12 26.60 7.81
C LYS A 274 -6.20 27.35 7.03
N ALA A 275 -6.90 26.66 6.12
CA ALA A 275 -7.98 27.25 5.34
C ALA A 275 -9.22 27.58 6.19
N GLU A 276 -9.56 26.67 7.10
CA GLU A 276 -10.80 26.70 7.90
C GLU A 276 -10.47 26.43 9.38
N PRO A 277 -10.08 27.46 10.17
CA PRO A 277 -9.63 27.31 11.56
C PRO A 277 -10.63 26.64 12.51
N GLN A 278 -11.94 26.66 12.19
CA GLN A 278 -12.97 25.96 12.97
C GLN A 278 -12.77 24.42 13.00
N TYR A 279 -11.97 23.86 12.10
CA TYR A 279 -11.59 22.46 12.10
C TYR A 279 -10.39 22.14 13.02
N ALA A 280 -9.84 23.13 13.72
CA ALA A 280 -8.88 22.86 14.79
C ALA A 280 -9.59 22.16 15.95
N VAL A 281 -9.05 20.99 16.33
CA VAL A 281 -9.69 20.10 17.31
C VAL A 281 -8.89 20.08 18.61
N THR A 282 -9.60 20.20 19.74
CA THR A 282 -9.07 19.89 21.07
C THR A 282 -9.83 18.70 21.64
N ILE A 283 -9.09 17.63 21.98
CA ILE A 283 -9.72 16.41 22.49
C ILE A 283 -10.24 16.62 23.91
N ASN A 284 -11.52 16.32 24.10
CA ASN A 284 -12.15 16.23 25.40
C ASN A 284 -13.02 14.96 25.51
N LYS A 285 -13.12 14.42 26.71
CA LYS A 285 -13.77 13.14 26.96
C LYS A 285 -15.27 13.15 26.56
N SER A 286 -16.00 14.20 26.91
CA SER A 286 -17.45 14.26 26.64
C SER A 286 -17.77 14.22 25.13
N THR A 287 -17.02 14.95 24.31
CA THR A 287 -17.18 14.94 22.86
C THR A 287 -16.77 13.60 22.27
N LEU A 288 -15.64 13.04 22.76
CA LEU A 288 -15.18 11.71 22.32
C LEU A 288 -16.26 10.64 22.58
N ASP A 289 -16.78 10.56 23.82
CA ASP A 289 -17.79 9.57 24.19
C ASP A 289 -19.05 9.68 23.28
N LYS A 290 -19.50 10.90 22.97
CA LYS A 290 -20.63 11.14 22.05
C LYS A 290 -20.31 10.64 20.63
N LEU A 291 -19.12 10.89 20.12
CA LEU A 291 -18.72 10.43 18.79
C LEU A 291 -18.60 8.91 18.73
N LEU A 292 -18.01 8.28 19.74
CA LEU A 292 -17.88 6.83 19.81
C LEU A 292 -19.27 6.15 19.83
N ILE A 293 -20.23 6.70 20.57
CA ILE A 293 -21.64 6.23 20.56
C ILE A 293 -22.28 6.46 19.20
N LYS A 294 -22.15 7.65 18.61
CA LYS A 294 -22.74 8.03 17.32
C LYS A 294 -22.36 7.11 16.17
N TYR A 295 -21.12 6.61 16.19
CA TYR A 295 -20.58 5.77 15.15
C TYR A 295 -20.51 4.27 15.51
N ASP A 296 -21.19 3.85 16.58
CA ASP A 296 -21.26 2.46 17.04
C ASP A 296 -19.88 1.82 17.27
N TYR A 297 -18.94 2.57 17.88
CA TYR A 297 -17.58 2.11 18.14
C TYR A 297 -17.50 0.75 18.81
N ALA A 298 -18.34 0.49 19.81
CA ALA A 298 -18.37 -0.77 20.54
C ALA A 298 -18.67 -1.96 19.60
N GLN A 299 -19.60 -1.81 18.67
CA GLN A 299 -19.93 -2.83 17.67
C GLN A 299 -18.78 -3.03 16.68
N ILE A 300 -18.15 -1.93 16.23
CA ILE A 300 -16.97 -2.01 15.33
C ILE A 300 -15.85 -2.80 16.02
N VAL A 301 -15.54 -2.49 17.29
CA VAL A 301 -14.53 -3.21 18.07
C VAL A 301 -14.88 -4.68 18.24
N ALA A 302 -16.15 -5.02 18.45
CA ALA A 302 -16.59 -6.40 18.56
C ALA A 302 -16.37 -7.17 17.24
N ASN A 303 -16.71 -6.56 16.10
CA ASN A 303 -16.50 -7.14 14.76
C ASN A 303 -15.00 -7.34 14.47
N GLU A 304 -14.15 -6.36 14.81
CA GLU A 304 -12.70 -6.44 14.63
C GLU A 304 -12.05 -7.54 15.48
N LYS A 305 -12.55 -7.76 16.71
CA LYS A 305 -12.11 -8.85 17.58
C LYS A 305 -12.51 -10.22 17.02
N GLU A 306 -13.70 -10.31 16.42
CA GLU A 306 -14.15 -11.56 15.78
C GLU A 306 -13.31 -11.87 14.53
N GLU A 307 -13.06 -10.87 13.67
CA GLU A 307 -12.19 -11.01 12.50
C GLU A 307 -10.76 -11.44 12.89
N LEU A 308 -10.25 -10.90 14.01
CA LEU A 308 -8.93 -11.25 14.51
C LEU A 308 -8.80 -12.75 14.86
N LYS A 309 -9.88 -13.41 15.29
CA LYS A 309 -9.88 -14.87 15.56
C LYS A 309 -9.57 -15.70 14.32
N SER A 310 -9.83 -15.16 13.12
CA SER A 310 -9.52 -15.86 11.85
C SER A 310 -8.01 -16.10 11.65
N PHE A 311 -7.14 -15.41 12.41
CA PHE A 311 -5.69 -15.65 12.43
C PHE A 311 -5.29 -16.86 13.32
N GLY A 312 -6.24 -17.46 14.01
CA GLY A 312 -5.97 -18.56 14.95
C GLY A 312 -5.25 -18.07 16.22
N ASP A 313 -4.39 -18.92 16.75
CA ASP A 313 -3.64 -18.62 17.96
C ASP A 313 -2.43 -17.72 17.64
N ILE A 314 -2.60 -16.40 17.77
CA ILE A 314 -1.55 -15.40 17.52
C ILE A 314 -0.40 -15.53 18.54
N GLU A 315 -0.68 -15.95 19.78
CA GLU A 315 0.35 -16.05 20.83
C GLU A 315 1.42 -17.09 20.46
N LYS A 316 1.06 -18.18 19.79
CA LYS A 316 2.06 -19.15 19.32
C LYS A 316 3.06 -18.56 18.32
N PHE A 317 2.63 -17.60 17.47
CA PHE A 317 3.52 -16.88 16.56
C PHE A 317 4.36 -15.83 17.28
N LYS A 318 3.80 -15.18 18.29
CA LYS A 318 4.52 -14.23 19.13
C LYS A 318 5.63 -14.94 19.96
N ASP A 319 5.37 -16.15 20.40
CA ASP A 319 6.36 -16.96 21.10
C ASP A 319 7.59 -17.28 20.24
N LEU A 320 7.47 -17.30 18.90
CA LEU A 320 8.62 -17.48 18.01
C LEU A 320 9.69 -16.39 18.13
N LEU A 321 9.35 -15.24 18.72
CA LEU A 321 10.31 -14.17 18.99
C LEU A 321 11.22 -14.47 20.19
N LYS A 322 10.83 -15.41 21.05
CA LYS A 322 11.63 -15.83 22.18
C LYS A 322 12.79 -16.72 21.70
N PRO A 323 14.02 -16.51 22.22
CA PRO A 323 15.18 -17.29 21.81
C PRO A 323 15.00 -18.81 21.97
N GLU A 324 14.40 -19.23 23.09
CA GLU A 324 14.21 -20.62 23.49
C GLU A 324 13.10 -21.36 22.74
N THR A 325 12.26 -20.65 22.00
CA THR A 325 11.13 -21.27 21.28
C THR A 325 11.61 -21.97 20.00
N SER A 326 11.24 -23.23 19.87
CA SER A 326 11.51 -23.99 18.63
C SER A 326 10.83 -23.35 17.43
N LYS A 327 11.57 -23.18 16.35
CA LYS A 327 11.13 -22.50 15.11
C LYS A 327 11.98 -22.85 13.91
N LEU A 328 11.40 -22.70 12.72
CA LEU A 328 12.14 -22.63 11.48
C LEU A 328 12.53 -21.17 11.20
N CYS A 329 13.83 -20.91 11.05
CA CYS A 329 14.40 -19.60 10.80
C CYS A 329 14.91 -19.51 9.35
N ILE A 330 14.41 -18.52 8.60
CA ILE A 330 14.89 -18.19 7.25
C ILE A 330 15.54 -16.82 7.30
N ALA A 331 16.85 -16.76 7.16
CA ALA A 331 17.59 -15.51 7.07
C ALA A 331 17.27 -14.80 5.74
N ASN A 332 17.14 -13.47 5.77
CA ASN A 332 16.93 -12.67 4.56
C ASN A 332 18.26 -12.47 3.80
N GLN A 333 18.80 -13.55 3.23
CA GLN A 333 20.01 -13.54 2.43
C GLN A 333 19.75 -14.23 1.11
N LYS A 334 19.91 -13.47 0.01
CA LYS A 334 19.72 -13.97 -1.36
C LYS A 334 18.36 -14.68 -1.58
N ILE A 335 17.30 -14.10 -1.05
CA ILE A 335 15.94 -14.58 -1.23
C ILE A 335 15.09 -13.53 -1.93
N ASN A 336 14.09 -14.00 -2.67
CA ASN A 336 12.98 -13.22 -3.18
C ASN A 336 11.71 -13.62 -2.43
N PHE A 337 10.80 -12.69 -2.24
CA PHE A 337 9.54 -12.99 -1.57
C PHE A 337 8.38 -12.21 -2.20
N THR A 338 7.19 -12.78 -2.06
CA THR A 338 5.93 -12.14 -2.46
C THR A 338 4.89 -12.33 -1.36
N TYR A 339 4.11 -11.30 -1.10
CA TYR A 339 2.96 -11.33 -0.20
C TYR A 339 1.91 -10.36 -0.74
N ASN A 340 0.66 -10.51 -0.28
CA ASN A 340 -0.39 -9.57 -0.61
C ASN A 340 -0.35 -8.38 0.37
N PRO A 341 0.01 -7.17 -0.06
CA PRO A 341 0.07 -6.00 0.82
C PRO A 341 -1.31 -5.55 1.35
N ASN A 342 -2.39 -6.04 0.73
CA ASN A 342 -3.75 -5.79 1.20
C ASN A 342 -4.20 -6.75 2.31
N ASP A 343 -3.40 -7.76 2.66
CA ASP A 343 -3.71 -8.61 3.80
C ASP A 343 -3.47 -7.84 5.10
N ARG A 344 -4.33 -8.11 6.10
CA ARG A 344 -4.16 -7.57 7.44
C ARG A 344 -2.83 -8.02 8.03
N VAL A 345 -2.10 -7.10 8.63
CA VAL A 345 -0.82 -7.31 9.29
C VAL A 345 -1.00 -7.24 10.81
N ILE A 346 -0.54 -8.25 11.55
CA ILE A 346 -0.63 -8.23 13.01
C ILE A 346 0.71 -7.83 13.60
N SER A 347 0.74 -6.73 14.35
CA SER A 347 1.94 -6.28 15.07
C SER A 347 2.25 -7.23 16.23
N LEU A 348 3.51 -7.66 16.32
CA LEU A 348 4.06 -8.47 17.42
C LEU A 348 5.17 -7.71 18.17
N GLY A 349 5.23 -6.38 18.04
CA GLY A 349 6.31 -5.56 18.56
C GLY A 349 7.43 -5.39 17.54
N ASP A 350 8.55 -6.09 17.72
CA ASP A 350 9.71 -6.01 16.79
C ASP A 350 9.53 -6.80 15.49
N ALA A 351 8.36 -7.42 15.31
CA ALA A 351 8.02 -8.22 14.15
C ALA A 351 6.54 -8.04 13.79
N VAL A 352 6.17 -8.60 12.64
CA VAL A 352 4.77 -8.70 12.20
C VAL A 352 4.43 -10.13 11.81
N LEU A 353 3.19 -10.53 12.08
CA LEU A 353 2.61 -11.75 11.56
C LEU A 353 1.88 -11.42 10.25
N LEU A 354 2.27 -12.09 9.18
CA LEU A 354 1.65 -12.04 7.87
C LEU A 354 0.84 -13.32 7.64
N ARG A 355 -0.33 -13.20 6.99
CA ARG A 355 -1.21 -14.36 6.73
C ARG A 355 -0.60 -15.28 5.67
N ASN A 356 -0.23 -14.73 4.52
CA ASN A 356 0.26 -15.48 3.37
C ASN A 356 1.56 -14.85 2.85
N MET A 357 2.51 -15.72 2.52
CA MET A 357 3.76 -15.29 1.92
C MET A 357 4.41 -16.43 1.14
N SER A 358 5.03 -16.11 0.01
CA SER A 358 5.94 -17.03 -0.67
C SER A 358 7.35 -16.49 -0.59
N ILE A 359 8.32 -17.37 -0.31
CA ILE A 359 9.74 -17.04 -0.28
C ILE A 359 10.47 -18.02 -1.21
N MET A 360 11.34 -17.51 -2.06
CA MET A 360 12.21 -18.29 -2.97
C MET A 360 13.68 -17.96 -2.71
N GLY A 361 14.50 -18.98 -2.66
CA GLY A 361 15.95 -18.89 -2.54
C GLY A 361 16.64 -19.98 -3.37
N GLU A 362 17.99 -19.99 -3.38
CA GLU A 362 18.76 -21.08 -4.01
C GLU A 362 18.39 -22.46 -3.42
N TRP A 363 17.96 -22.48 -2.18
CA TRP A 363 17.58 -23.68 -1.41
C TRP A 363 16.19 -24.24 -1.79
N GLY A 364 15.34 -23.47 -2.51
CA GLY A 364 14.00 -23.89 -2.89
C GLY A 364 12.93 -22.82 -2.67
N GLN A 365 11.72 -23.25 -2.33
CA GLN A 365 10.55 -22.37 -2.18
C GLN A 365 9.75 -22.69 -0.93
N ILE A 366 9.34 -21.65 -0.19
CA ILE A 366 8.31 -21.69 0.88
C ILE A 366 7.00 -21.15 0.34
N LYS A 367 5.89 -21.79 0.69
CA LYS A 367 4.53 -21.28 0.60
C LYS A 367 3.93 -21.29 2.00
N ALA A 368 3.93 -20.13 2.66
CA ALA A 368 3.26 -19.96 3.95
C ALA A 368 1.80 -19.57 3.74
N LYS A 369 0.91 -20.21 4.51
CA LYS A 369 -0.53 -19.94 4.58
C LYS A 369 -0.92 -19.87 6.05
N ASN A 370 -1.67 -18.82 6.44
CA ASN A 370 -2.14 -18.63 7.81
C ASN A 370 -1.06 -18.39 8.88
N GLY A 371 0.12 -17.89 8.48
CA GLY A 371 1.06 -17.40 9.46
C GLY A 371 2.54 -17.57 9.11
N ILE A 372 3.21 -16.46 9.01
CA ILE A 372 4.66 -16.31 8.98
C ILE A 372 5.04 -15.02 9.71
N VAL A 373 6.01 -15.10 10.61
CA VAL A 373 6.52 -13.93 11.34
C VAL A 373 7.68 -13.33 10.57
N ARG A 374 7.60 -12.04 10.26
CA ARG A 374 8.67 -11.28 9.61
C ARG A 374 9.20 -10.24 10.59
N MET A 375 10.51 -10.20 10.80
CA MET A 375 11.15 -9.16 11.61
C MET A 375 10.98 -7.77 10.98
N ASN A 376 10.74 -6.72 11.78
CA ASN A 376 10.55 -5.35 11.27
C ASN A 376 11.76 -4.81 10.52
N ASN A 377 12.96 -5.22 10.92
CA ASN A 377 14.22 -4.89 10.23
C ASN A 377 14.52 -5.78 9.01
N TRP A 378 13.60 -6.65 8.63
CA TRP A 378 13.72 -7.58 7.51
C TRP A 378 14.91 -8.56 7.60
N SER A 379 15.46 -8.80 8.78
CA SER A 379 16.63 -9.69 8.95
C SER A 379 16.28 -11.16 8.79
N ALA A 380 15.08 -11.56 9.17
CA ALA A 380 14.66 -12.96 9.18
C ALA A 380 13.14 -13.12 9.11
N PHE A 381 12.75 -14.35 8.76
CA PHE A 381 11.38 -14.84 8.83
C PHE A 381 11.35 -16.08 9.73
N TYR A 382 10.33 -16.16 10.59
CA TYR A 382 10.13 -17.28 11.50
C TYR A 382 8.83 -18.00 11.18
N LEU A 383 8.89 -19.31 11.20
CA LEU A 383 7.77 -20.22 11.01
C LEU A 383 7.70 -21.19 12.18
N LEU A 384 6.54 -21.77 12.42
CA LEU A 384 6.38 -22.83 13.41
C LEU A 384 7.34 -23.98 13.12
N PRO A 385 7.70 -24.81 14.14
CA PRO A 385 8.56 -25.97 13.90
C PRO A 385 7.98 -26.88 12.83
N PRO A 386 8.82 -27.57 12.03
CA PRO A 386 8.35 -28.58 11.09
C PRO A 386 7.60 -29.70 11.79
N THR A 387 6.52 -30.17 11.16
CA THR A 387 5.79 -31.38 11.60
C THR A 387 6.26 -32.62 10.85
N ASN A 388 6.80 -32.44 9.64
CA ASN A 388 7.37 -33.51 8.84
C ASN A 388 8.55 -33.00 7.98
N ILE A 389 9.63 -33.74 7.94
CA ILE A 389 10.83 -33.43 7.14
C ILE A 389 11.16 -34.66 6.29
N THR A 390 11.25 -34.46 4.98
CA THR A 390 11.74 -35.43 4.00
C THR A 390 12.93 -34.85 3.23
N ASN A 391 13.58 -35.64 2.40
CA ASN A 391 14.73 -35.16 1.61
C ASN A 391 14.41 -33.99 0.69
N ASN A 392 13.18 -33.87 0.20
CA ASN A 392 12.79 -32.89 -0.81
C ASN A 392 11.70 -31.92 -0.34
N ALA A 393 11.14 -32.12 0.87
CA ALA A 393 10.05 -31.29 1.35
C ALA A 393 10.01 -31.21 2.88
N ILE A 394 9.58 -30.05 3.38
CA ILE A 394 9.25 -29.82 4.78
C ILE A 394 7.80 -29.40 4.85
N GLN A 395 7.09 -29.93 5.81
CA GLN A 395 5.73 -29.50 6.14
C GLN A 395 5.67 -28.97 7.57
N GLY A 396 4.95 -27.91 7.77
CA GLY A 396 4.53 -27.37 9.06
C GLY A 396 3.04 -27.04 9.04
N ASP A 397 2.48 -26.70 10.18
CA ASP A 397 1.03 -26.42 10.31
C ASP A 397 0.55 -25.29 9.39
N SER A 398 1.43 -24.33 9.08
CA SER A 398 1.08 -23.12 8.32
C SER A 398 1.90 -22.97 7.04
N TYR A 399 2.69 -23.96 6.62
CA TYR A 399 3.55 -23.82 5.45
C TYR A 399 3.95 -25.16 4.82
N GLU A 400 4.36 -25.07 3.57
CA GLU A 400 5.03 -26.14 2.81
C GLU A 400 6.32 -25.56 2.21
N ILE A 401 7.39 -26.37 2.22
CA ILE A 401 8.66 -26.03 1.60
C ILE A 401 9.04 -27.14 0.63
N GLN A 402 9.43 -26.74 -0.58
CA GLN A 402 10.12 -27.60 -1.54
C GLN A 402 11.61 -27.28 -1.47
N ILE A 403 12.44 -28.29 -1.23
CA ILE A 403 13.90 -28.14 -1.11
C ILE A 403 14.57 -28.64 -2.38
N ASN A 404 15.52 -27.85 -2.89
CA ASN A 404 16.33 -28.20 -4.04
C ASN A 404 17.43 -29.22 -3.66
N GLN A 405 17.88 -30.01 -4.64
CA GLN A 405 19.02 -30.92 -4.47
C GLN A 405 20.25 -30.17 -3.99
N GLY A 406 21.01 -30.75 -3.06
CA GLY A 406 22.21 -30.16 -2.45
C GLY A 406 21.90 -29.24 -1.27
N TRP A 407 20.67 -29.25 -0.77
CA TRP A 407 20.24 -28.52 0.42
C TRP A 407 19.52 -29.45 1.40
N LYS A 408 19.67 -29.21 2.68
CA LYS A 408 19.02 -29.99 3.76
C LYS A 408 18.59 -29.10 4.91
N VAL A 409 17.72 -29.66 5.75
CA VAL A 409 17.34 -29.04 7.04
C VAL A 409 18.28 -29.57 8.12
N VAL A 410 18.75 -28.66 8.96
CA VAL A 410 19.45 -28.97 10.19
C VAL A 410 18.68 -28.38 11.38
N GLU A 411 18.76 -29.07 12.50
CA GLU A 411 18.19 -28.61 13.76
C GLU A 411 19.31 -28.48 14.79
N GLU A 412 19.41 -27.29 15.40
CA GLU A 412 20.34 -27.00 16.47
C GLU A 412 19.60 -26.26 17.60
N HIS A 413 19.50 -26.90 18.77
CA HIS A 413 18.84 -26.36 19.96
C HIS A 413 17.39 -25.87 19.72
N GLY A 414 16.62 -26.61 18.93
CA GLY A 414 15.24 -26.26 18.56
C GLY A 414 15.11 -25.28 17.42
N ILE A 415 16.21 -24.79 16.86
CA ILE A 415 16.18 -23.90 15.69
C ILE A 415 16.44 -24.72 14.43
N TYR A 416 15.45 -24.75 13.53
CA TYR A 416 15.57 -25.37 12.23
C TYR A 416 16.08 -24.35 11.21
N SER A 417 17.02 -24.75 10.37
CA SER A 417 17.60 -23.92 9.31
C SER A 417 17.82 -24.73 8.04
N ILE A 418 17.73 -24.07 6.89
CA ILE A 418 18.02 -24.71 5.59
C ILE A 418 19.46 -24.38 5.23
N VAL A 419 20.31 -25.39 5.06
CA VAL A 419 21.73 -25.25 4.79
C VAL A 419 22.13 -26.02 3.55
N LYS A 420 23.21 -25.61 2.92
CA LYS A 420 23.83 -26.34 1.80
C LYS A 420 24.54 -27.58 2.34
N GLU A 421 24.41 -28.71 1.64
CA GLU A 421 25.09 -29.95 1.97
C GLU A 421 26.60 -29.88 1.86
#